data_2acaf9fd9c3be676efb02d69e447f885
#
_entry.id   2acaf9fd9c3be676efb02d69e447f885
#
_cell.length_a   1.000
_cell.length_b   1.000
_cell.length_c   1.000
_cell.angle_alpha   90.00
_cell.angle_beta   90.00
_cell.angle_gamma   90.00
#
_symmetry.space_group_name_H-M   'P 1'
#
loop_
_entity.id
_entity.type
_entity.pdbx_description
1 polymer ?
#
loop_
_entity_poly.entity_id
_entity_poly.type
_entity_poly.pdbx_seq_one_letter_code
_entity_poly.pdbx_strand_id
1 'polypeptide(L)'
;MSPASNELPGFFICHTIYIFAEKDKATMSKYLSILFLCCLPTWLWAGENYRFRVYLKDKGDDGFRVEEPEAYLSRQAIERRAKNDIAVTDADFPISRSYIAMLSETGATPVVQSKWFATVVVESPDSTVAEQLQQLAIVDSVKWIWKGNLRVPAEENREDRFVSEDEPLHNEYGYSYKQIKMLNGTKLHEAGFRGEGMRVAVIDAGFMNADRVSAFDSLRLLGTHNVVFPGKSVFVGDDHGTKVLSCLAADIPGVMVGTAPKASYLLLK
;
A
#
# COMPACT_ATOMS: atom_id res chain seq x y z
N MET A 1 -7.71 48.24 20.80
CA MET A 1 -7.37 47.02 20.06
C MET A 1 -8.02 45.85 20.77
N SER A 2 -9.13 45.38 20.25
CA SER A 2 -9.99 44.32 20.86
C SER A 2 -9.63 42.96 20.27
N PRO A 3 -9.57 41.84 21.03
CA PRO A 3 -9.33 40.52 20.48
C PRO A 3 -10.59 39.91 19.94
N ALA A 4 -10.47 39.29 18.77
CA ALA A 4 -11.54 38.56 18.08
C ALA A 4 -11.92 37.29 18.86
N SER A 5 -13.23 37.10 19.09
CA SER A 5 -13.82 35.94 19.70
C SER A 5 -14.02 34.83 18.64
N ASN A 6 -13.39 33.67 18.87
CA ASN A 6 -13.71 32.43 18.15
C ASN A 6 -15.03 31.86 18.71
N GLU A 7 -16.12 31.98 17.99
CA GLU A 7 -17.37 31.27 18.29
C GLU A 7 -17.39 29.91 17.57
N LEU A 8 -17.55 28.85 18.34
CA LEU A 8 -17.72 27.48 17.90
C LEU A 8 -19.15 27.25 17.35
N PRO A 9 -19.37 26.42 16.32
CA PRO A 9 -20.67 26.24 15.67
C PRO A 9 -21.65 25.35 16.43
N GLY A 10 -21.48 25.19 17.74
CA GLY A 10 -22.37 24.36 18.59
C GLY A 10 -23.63 25.05 19.16
N PHE A 11 -23.72 26.37 19.02
CA PHE A 11 -24.77 27.14 19.72
C PHE A 11 -26.10 27.31 18.95
N PHE A 12 -26.14 26.99 17.67
CA PHE A 12 -27.35 27.17 16.85
C PHE A 12 -28.43 26.09 17.01
N ILE A 13 -28.07 24.91 17.51
CA ILE A 13 -29.04 23.79 17.68
C ILE A 13 -29.90 23.96 18.94
N CYS A 14 -29.38 24.62 19.97
CA CYS A 14 -30.08 24.77 21.23
C CYS A 14 -31.20 25.83 21.21
N HIS A 15 -31.08 26.84 20.35
CA HIS A 15 -32.06 27.93 20.26
C HIS A 15 -33.32 27.52 19.49
N THR A 16 -33.21 26.63 18.51
CA THR A 16 -34.39 26.16 17.73
C THR A 16 -35.27 25.21 18.52
N ILE A 17 -34.73 24.51 19.50
CA ILE A 17 -35.47 23.58 20.34
C ILE A 17 -36.33 24.34 21.39
N TYR A 18 -35.89 25.53 21.81
CA TYR A 18 -36.61 26.30 22.85
C TYR A 18 -37.87 27.02 22.33
N ILE A 19 -37.97 27.30 21.06
CA ILE A 19 -39.15 28.00 20.45
C ILE A 19 -40.32 27.06 20.19
N PHE A 20 -40.09 25.72 20.17
CA PHE A 20 -41.12 24.71 19.91
C PHE A 20 -41.77 24.12 21.18
N ALA A 21 -41.30 24.51 22.37
CA ALA A 21 -41.78 23.90 23.63
C ALA A 21 -43.14 24.40 24.14
N GLU A 22 -43.75 25.34 23.45
CA GLU A 22 -44.97 26.01 23.97
C GLU A 22 -46.26 25.72 23.18
N LYS A 23 -46.24 24.79 22.22
CA LYS A 23 -47.45 24.37 21.50
C LYS A 23 -47.64 22.86 21.45
N ASP A 24 -48.61 22.41 22.23
CA ASP A 24 -49.33 21.13 22.12
C ASP A 24 -48.55 19.82 22.31
N LYS A 25 -48.74 19.22 23.51
CA LYS A 25 -48.17 17.92 23.90
C LYS A 25 -48.49 16.76 22.96
N ALA A 26 -49.60 16.82 22.22
CA ALA A 26 -50.01 15.77 21.28
C ALA A 26 -49.24 15.82 19.96
N THR A 27 -48.84 17.02 19.52
CA THR A 27 -48.04 17.23 18.33
C THR A 27 -46.58 16.90 18.59
N MET A 28 -46.08 17.18 19.80
CA MET A 28 -44.69 16.89 20.21
C MET A 28 -44.40 15.38 20.24
N SER A 29 -45.38 14.53 20.61
CA SER A 29 -45.22 13.07 20.60
C SER A 29 -44.98 12.51 19.19
N LYS A 30 -45.67 13.06 18.17
CA LYS A 30 -45.51 12.65 16.78
C LYS A 30 -44.16 13.06 16.19
N TYR A 31 -43.67 14.25 16.50
CA TYR A 31 -42.39 14.73 16.02
C TYR A 31 -41.20 14.10 16.77
N LEU A 32 -41.36 13.77 18.06
CA LEU A 32 -40.36 13.02 18.82
C LEU A 32 -40.20 11.60 18.28
N SER A 33 -41.29 10.95 17.84
CA SER A 33 -41.23 9.62 17.20
C SER A 33 -40.56 9.66 15.82
N ILE A 34 -40.76 10.75 15.06
CA ILE A 34 -40.09 10.94 13.76
C ILE A 34 -38.58 11.28 13.95
N LEU A 35 -38.26 12.11 14.95
CA LEU A 35 -36.86 12.42 15.28
C LEU A 35 -36.11 11.18 15.79
N PHE A 36 -36.75 10.30 16.54
CA PHE A 36 -36.16 9.04 17.02
C PHE A 36 -35.97 8.03 15.89
N LEU A 37 -36.82 8.07 14.84
CA LEU A 37 -36.64 7.23 13.64
C LEU A 37 -35.51 7.72 12.74
N CYS A 38 -35.22 9.04 12.72
CA CYS A 38 -34.09 9.62 11.99
C CYS A 38 -32.74 9.49 12.73
N CYS A 39 -32.75 9.24 14.03
CA CYS A 39 -31.61 9.03 14.89
C CYS A 39 -31.27 7.55 15.12
N LEU A 40 -31.90 6.63 14.39
CA LEU A 40 -31.37 5.27 14.34
C LEU A 40 -29.94 5.42 13.79
N PRO A 41 -28.89 5.10 14.58
CA PRO A 41 -27.57 5.02 14.03
C PRO A 41 -27.71 4.03 12.90
N THR A 42 -27.52 4.47 11.66
CA THR A 42 -27.13 3.57 10.59
C THR A 42 -25.80 2.98 11.06
N TRP A 43 -25.89 1.89 11.79
CA TRP A 43 -24.76 1.02 11.94
C TRP A 43 -24.44 0.61 10.52
N LEU A 44 -23.56 1.36 9.89
CA LEU A 44 -22.81 0.90 8.76
C LEU A 44 -22.11 -0.35 9.29
N TRP A 45 -22.76 -1.47 9.17
CA TRP A 45 -22.10 -2.76 9.21
C TRP A 45 -21.10 -2.67 8.07
N ALA A 46 -19.87 -2.31 8.41
CA ALA A 46 -18.77 -2.61 7.54
C ALA A 46 -18.78 -4.13 7.42
N GLY A 47 -19.48 -4.63 6.42
CA GLY A 47 -19.62 -6.05 6.16
C GLY A 47 -18.22 -6.66 6.08
N GLU A 48 -18.09 -7.89 6.53
CA GLU A 48 -16.86 -8.64 6.33
C GLU A 48 -16.62 -8.79 4.83
N ASN A 49 -15.41 -8.53 4.38
CA ASN A 49 -14.99 -8.81 3.02
C ASN A 49 -14.22 -10.13 2.96
N TYR A 50 -14.34 -10.80 1.85
CA TYR A 50 -13.68 -12.06 1.55
C TYR A 50 -12.73 -11.83 0.38
N ARG A 51 -11.53 -12.44 0.42
CA ARG A 51 -10.63 -12.46 -0.73
C ARG A 51 -10.40 -13.88 -1.19
N PHE A 52 -10.49 -14.05 -2.50
CA PHE A 52 -10.29 -15.31 -3.17
C PHE A 52 -9.17 -15.15 -4.20
N ARG A 53 -8.27 -16.13 -4.24
CA ARG A 53 -7.33 -16.27 -5.35
C ARG A 53 -7.97 -17.19 -6.38
N VAL A 54 -8.20 -16.64 -7.54
CA VAL A 54 -8.71 -17.35 -8.72
C VAL A 54 -7.53 -17.78 -9.56
N TYR A 55 -7.38 -19.06 -9.80
CA TYR A 55 -6.41 -19.63 -10.71
C TYR A 55 -7.09 -19.77 -12.06
N LEU A 56 -6.47 -19.24 -13.10
CA LEU A 56 -6.97 -19.30 -14.46
C LEU A 56 -6.32 -20.46 -15.20
N LYS A 57 -7.02 -21.08 -16.12
CA LYS A 57 -6.48 -22.15 -16.98
C LYS A 57 -5.38 -21.67 -17.91
N ASP A 58 -5.52 -20.43 -18.36
CA ASP A 58 -4.57 -19.68 -19.16
C ASP A 58 -4.73 -18.17 -18.90
N LYS A 59 -4.14 -17.31 -19.69
CA LYS A 59 -4.22 -15.85 -19.51
C LYS A 59 -5.20 -15.17 -20.49
N GLY A 60 -5.85 -15.94 -21.36
CA GLY A 60 -6.63 -15.41 -22.47
C GLY A 60 -5.75 -14.79 -23.56
N ASP A 61 -6.38 -14.23 -24.56
CA ASP A 61 -5.70 -13.62 -25.70
C ASP A 61 -6.26 -12.21 -25.94
N ASP A 62 -5.40 -11.20 -25.81
CA ASP A 62 -5.67 -9.80 -26.18
C ASP A 62 -4.89 -9.41 -27.45
N GLY A 63 -4.35 -10.38 -28.19
CA GLY A 63 -3.60 -10.16 -29.44
C GLY A 63 -2.15 -9.72 -29.24
N PHE A 64 -1.58 -9.89 -28.03
CA PHE A 64 -0.17 -9.56 -27.78
C PHE A 64 0.76 -10.51 -28.53
N ARG A 65 1.91 -9.98 -28.96
CA ARG A 65 2.96 -10.73 -29.66
C ARG A 65 4.30 -10.56 -28.98
N VAL A 66 5.12 -11.60 -29.01
CA VAL A 66 6.46 -11.60 -28.40
C VAL A 66 7.37 -10.59 -29.10
N GLU A 67 7.17 -10.39 -30.39
CA GLU A 67 7.93 -9.46 -31.22
C GLU A 67 7.60 -7.98 -30.97
N GLU A 68 6.51 -7.71 -30.24
CA GLU A 68 6.02 -6.35 -29.93
C GLU A 68 5.96 -6.12 -28.41
N PRO A 69 7.09 -6.29 -27.69
CA PRO A 69 7.08 -6.25 -26.21
C PRO A 69 6.68 -4.90 -25.62
N GLU A 70 6.81 -3.81 -26.38
CA GLU A 70 6.44 -2.44 -25.97
C GLU A 70 4.93 -2.31 -25.70
N ALA A 71 4.11 -3.21 -26.25
CA ALA A 71 2.66 -3.20 -26.04
C ALA A 71 2.28 -3.60 -24.59
N TYR A 72 3.13 -4.32 -23.86
CA TYR A 72 2.81 -4.87 -22.54
C TYR A 72 3.97 -4.83 -21.53
N LEU A 73 5.18 -4.49 -21.94
CA LEU A 73 6.33 -4.28 -21.06
C LEU A 73 6.76 -2.81 -21.07
N SER A 74 7.22 -2.33 -19.93
CA SER A 74 7.86 -1.02 -19.88
C SER A 74 9.21 -1.05 -20.61
N ARG A 75 9.61 0.09 -21.18
CA ARG A 75 10.92 0.26 -21.80
C ARG A 75 12.06 -0.25 -20.92
N GLN A 76 12.01 0.09 -19.61
CA GLN A 76 13.05 -0.35 -18.67
C GLN A 76 13.04 -1.87 -18.46
N ALA A 77 11.88 -2.54 -18.54
CA ALA A 77 11.81 -4.00 -18.45
C ALA A 77 12.47 -4.64 -19.69
N ILE A 78 12.25 -4.07 -20.86
CA ILE A 78 12.85 -4.54 -22.12
C ILE A 78 14.36 -4.35 -22.08
N GLU A 79 14.85 -3.14 -21.74
CA GLU A 79 16.27 -2.82 -21.62
C GLU A 79 16.99 -3.73 -20.62
N ARG A 80 16.36 -3.99 -19.46
CA ARG A 80 16.91 -4.90 -18.44
C ARG A 80 17.03 -6.33 -18.96
N ARG A 81 16.02 -6.83 -19.70
CA ARG A 81 16.05 -8.16 -20.30
C ARG A 81 17.15 -8.26 -21.33
N ALA A 82 17.25 -7.30 -22.24
CA ALA A 82 18.31 -7.25 -23.24
C ALA A 82 19.72 -7.23 -22.61
N LYS A 83 19.90 -6.43 -21.54
CA LYS A 83 21.18 -6.36 -20.82
C LYS A 83 21.59 -7.69 -20.16
N ASN A 84 20.64 -8.53 -19.81
CA ASN A 84 20.88 -9.78 -19.07
C ASN A 84 20.59 -11.03 -19.91
N ASP A 85 20.47 -10.90 -21.24
CA ASP A 85 20.15 -11.98 -22.17
C ASP A 85 18.89 -12.78 -21.80
N ILE A 86 17.87 -12.07 -21.27
CA ILE A 86 16.58 -12.67 -20.89
C ILE A 86 15.60 -12.48 -22.03
N ALA A 87 15.20 -13.57 -22.68
CA ALA A 87 14.21 -13.54 -23.74
C ALA A 87 12.83 -13.07 -23.23
N VAL A 88 12.13 -12.32 -24.06
CA VAL A 88 10.68 -12.07 -23.89
C VAL A 88 9.93 -13.30 -24.37
N THR A 89 8.93 -13.73 -23.63
CA THR A 89 8.12 -14.91 -23.97
C THR A 89 6.65 -14.64 -23.69
N ASP A 90 5.76 -15.55 -24.05
CA ASP A 90 4.32 -15.53 -23.74
C ASP A 90 4.05 -15.50 -22.22
N ALA A 91 5.01 -15.97 -21.39
CA ALA A 91 4.92 -15.83 -19.95
C ALA A 91 4.87 -14.35 -19.50
N ASP A 92 5.33 -13.43 -20.33
CA ASP A 92 5.31 -11.98 -20.07
C ASP A 92 3.97 -11.31 -20.37
N PHE A 93 3.08 -11.97 -21.12
CA PHE A 93 1.78 -11.41 -21.44
C PHE A 93 0.93 -11.17 -20.20
N PRO A 94 0.21 -10.06 -20.11
CA PRO A 94 -0.77 -9.82 -19.05
C PRO A 94 -1.94 -10.80 -19.14
N ILE A 95 -2.74 -10.87 -18.09
CA ILE A 95 -4.03 -11.54 -18.13
C ILE A 95 -4.97 -10.71 -18.97
N SER A 96 -5.73 -11.37 -19.87
CA SER A 96 -6.67 -10.72 -20.79
C SER A 96 -7.69 -9.86 -20.04
N ARG A 97 -7.98 -8.70 -20.61
CA ARG A 97 -9.00 -7.79 -20.12
C ARG A 97 -10.38 -8.41 -20.11
N SER A 98 -10.68 -9.29 -21.09
CA SER A 98 -11.93 -10.02 -21.16
C SER A 98 -12.09 -10.95 -19.94
N TYR A 99 -11.01 -11.63 -19.50
CA TYR A 99 -11.03 -12.47 -18.32
C TYR A 99 -11.26 -11.66 -17.05
N ILE A 100 -10.60 -10.51 -16.92
CA ILE A 100 -10.83 -9.60 -15.80
C ILE A 100 -12.27 -9.10 -15.76
N ALA A 101 -12.87 -8.79 -16.93
CA ALA A 101 -14.27 -8.39 -17.02
C ALA A 101 -15.22 -9.53 -16.58
N MET A 102 -15.00 -10.77 -17.07
CA MET A 102 -15.81 -11.93 -16.66
C MET A 102 -15.77 -12.18 -15.15
N LEU A 103 -14.60 -12.00 -14.52
CA LEU A 103 -14.48 -12.11 -13.05
C LEU A 103 -15.28 -11.01 -12.37
N SER A 104 -15.27 -9.78 -12.90
CA SER A 104 -16.00 -8.64 -12.32
C SER A 104 -17.52 -8.79 -12.48
N GLU A 105 -18.00 -9.43 -13.54
CA GLU A 105 -19.44 -9.69 -13.78
C GLU A 105 -20.06 -10.60 -12.73
N THR A 106 -19.28 -11.39 -11.98
CA THR A 106 -19.77 -12.17 -10.83
C THR A 106 -20.08 -11.30 -9.59
N GLY A 107 -19.81 -10.00 -9.64
CA GLY A 107 -19.91 -9.10 -8.48
C GLY A 107 -18.64 -9.05 -7.62
N ALA A 108 -17.60 -9.79 -8.00
CA ALA A 108 -16.30 -9.70 -7.35
C ALA A 108 -15.47 -8.55 -7.93
N THR A 109 -14.68 -7.91 -7.08
CA THR A 109 -13.77 -6.82 -7.48
C THR A 109 -12.34 -7.36 -7.61
N PRO A 110 -11.73 -7.38 -8.82
CA PRO A 110 -10.33 -7.72 -8.99
C PRO A 110 -9.41 -6.71 -8.26
N VAL A 111 -8.51 -7.21 -7.42
CA VAL A 111 -7.62 -6.39 -6.57
C VAL A 111 -6.17 -6.51 -6.99
N VAL A 112 -5.70 -7.75 -7.26
CA VAL A 112 -4.32 -8.04 -7.62
C VAL A 112 -4.28 -9.08 -8.72
N GLN A 113 -3.37 -8.90 -9.68
CA GLN A 113 -3.16 -9.82 -10.78
C GLN A 113 -1.72 -10.32 -10.80
N SER A 114 -1.52 -11.58 -11.12
CA SER A 114 -0.19 -12.16 -11.35
C SER A 114 -0.14 -12.83 -12.72
N LYS A 115 0.53 -12.20 -13.66
CA LYS A 115 0.74 -12.76 -15.00
C LYS A 115 1.59 -14.04 -14.98
N TRP A 116 2.51 -14.14 -14.01
CA TRP A 116 3.43 -15.29 -13.88
C TRP A 116 2.72 -16.57 -13.40
N PHE A 117 1.69 -16.40 -12.55
CA PHE A 117 0.94 -17.53 -12.00
C PHE A 117 -0.44 -17.69 -12.65
N ALA A 118 -0.78 -16.87 -13.64
CA ALA A 118 -2.13 -16.79 -14.22
C ALA A 118 -3.20 -16.74 -13.11
N THR A 119 -3.04 -15.85 -12.12
CA THR A 119 -3.97 -15.73 -10.99
C THR A 119 -4.46 -14.31 -10.82
N VAL A 120 -5.70 -14.19 -10.36
CA VAL A 120 -6.32 -12.92 -9.95
C VAL A 120 -6.82 -13.06 -8.52
N VAL A 121 -6.46 -12.11 -7.66
CA VAL A 121 -7.13 -11.98 -6.36
C VAL A 121 -8.33 -11.08 -6.55
N VAL A 122 -9.47 -11.55 -6.13
CA VAL A 122 -10.73 -10.80 -6.12
C VAL A 122 -11.23 -10.61 -4.70
N GLU A 123 -11.98 -9.52 -4.48
CA GLU A 123 -12.62 -9.19 -3.21
C GLU A 123 -14.13 -9.12 -3.40
N SER A 124 -14.89 -9.63 -2.44
CA SER A 124 -16.36 -9.53 -2.40
C SER A 124 -16.86 -9.49 -0.96
N PRO A 125 -17.93 -8.75 -0.66
CA PRO A 125 -18.63 -8.84 0.62
C PRO A 125 -19.41 -10.15 0.77
N ASP A 126 -19.62 -10.88 -0.33
CA ASP A 126 -20.37 -12.14 -0.36
C ASP A 126 -19.41 -13.32 -0.57
N SER A 127 -19.41 -14.28 0.36
CA SER A 127 -18.59 -15.49 0.26
C SER A 127 -19.07 -16.47 -0.83
N THR A 128 -20.35 -16.40 -1.22
CA THR A 128 -20.94 -17.30 -2.24
C THR A 128 -20.42 -17.01 -3.65
N VAL A 129 -19.81 -15.85 -3.87
CA VAL A 129 -19.17 -15.50 -5.13
C VAL A 129 -18.12 -16.53 -5.57
N ALA A 130 -17.52 -17.26 -4.64
CA ALA A 130 -16.55 -18.32 -4.93
C ALA A 130 -17.14 -19.43 -5.81
N GLU A 131 -18.41 -19.79 -5.59
CA GLU A 131 -19.11 -20.79 -6.40
C GLU A 131 -19.36 -20.28 -7.81
N GLN A 132 -19.76 -19.02 -7.96
CA GLN A 132 -19.97 -18.39 -9.27
C GLN A 132 -18.66 -18.29 -10.06
N LEU A 133 -17.57 -17.87 -9.40
CA LEU A 133 -16.23 -17.83 -9.99
C LEU A 133 -15.79 -19.21 -10.47
N GLN A 134 -16.05 -20.27 -9.69
CA GLN A 134 -15.67 -21.66 -10.03
C GLN A 134 -16.43 -22.18 -11.25
N GLN A 135 -17.61 -21.64 -11.56
CA GLN A 135 -18.42 -22.03 -12.74
C GLN A 135 -17.92 -21.41 -14.05
N LEU A 136 -17.05 -20.40 -14.00
CA LEU A 136 -16.53 -19.76 -15.20
C LEU A 136 -15.61 -20.71 -15.96
N ALA A 137 -15.82 -20.83 -17.27
CA ALA A 137 -15.05 -21.75 -18.12
C ALA A 137 -13.54 -21.48 -18.11
N ILE A 138 -13.13 -20.22 -17.84
CA ILE A 138 -11.75 -19.76 -17.78
C ILE A 138 -11.04 -20.12 -16.47
N VAL A 139 -11.80 -20.50 -15.42
CA VAL A 139 -11.28 -20.75 -14.09
C VAL A 139 -10.91 -22.21 -13.92
N ASP A 140 -9.70 -22.46 -13.41
CA ASP A 140 -9.23 -23.76 -12.98
C ASP A 140 -9.68 -24.04 -11.55
N SER A 141 -9.34 -23.15 -10.62
CA SER A 141 -9.70 -23.30 -9.22
C SER A 141 -9.82 -21.95 -8.51
N VAL A 142 -10.60 -21.95 -7.41
CA VAL A 142 -10.79 -20.80 -6.53
C VAL A 142 -10.36 -21.17 -5.13
N LYS A 143 -9.50 -20.34 -4.52
CA LYS A 143 -9.00 -20.56 -3.17
C LYS A 143 -9.33 -19.37 -2.28
N TRP A 144 -10.03 -19.59 -1.19
CA TRP A 144 -10.19 -18.60 -0.15
C TRP A 144 -8.83 -18.28 0.50
N ILE A 145 -8.48 -17.01 0.59
CA ILE A 145 -7.18 -16.58 1.14
C ILE A 145 -7.30 -15.62 2.33
N TRP A 146 -8.45 -14.93 2.47
CA TRP A 146 -8.61 -13.97 3.55
C TRP A 146 -10.09 -13.63 3.80
N LYS A 147 -10.41 -13.33 5.07
CA LYS A 147 -11.69 -12.81 5.53
C LYS A 147 -11.46 -11.75 6.60
N GLY A 148 -12.16 -10.65 6.53
CA GLY A 148 -12.16 -9.62 7.58
C GLY A 148 -12.52 -8.23 7.05
N ASN A 149 -12.34 -7.26 7.91
CA ASN A 149 -12.44 -5.84 7.56
C ASN A 149 -11.04 -5.26 7.45
N LEU A 150 -10.71 -4.67 6.31
CA LEU A 150 -9.48 -3.90 6.15
C LEU A 150 -9.61 -2.60 6.97
N ARG A 151 -9.34 -2.68 8.27
CA ARG A 151 -9.18 -1.48 9.08
C ARG A 151 -7.80 -0.90 8.76
N VAL A 152 -7.78 0.32 8.25
CA VAL A 152 -6.54 1.09 8.20
C VAL A 152 -6.12 1.31 9.66
N PRO A 153 -4.91 0.86 10.06
CA PRO A 153 -4.41 1.17 11.39
C PRO A 153 -4.47 2.67 11.63
N ALA A 154 -4.88 3.10 12.82
CA ALA A 154 -4.75 4.49 13.22
C ALA A 154 -3.28 4.90 13.09
N GLU A 155 -3.03 6.14 12.66
CA GLU A 155 -1.68 6.70 12.65
C GLU A 155 -1.19 6.78 14.12
N GLU A 156 -0.50 5.75 14.58
CA GLU A 156 0.24 5.83 15.83
C GLU A 156 1.54 6.57 15.54
N ASN A 157 1.62 7.81 16.00
CA ASN A 157 2.89 8.52 16.12
C ASN A 157 3.69 7.85 17.24
N ARG A 158 4.46 6.84 16.89
CA ARG A 158 5.49 6.32 17.80
C ARG A 158 6.69 7.27 17.71
N GLU A 159 7.03 7.88 18.84
CA GLU A 159 8.27 8.64 18.96
C GLU A 159 9.45 7.72 18.63
N ASP A 160 10.29 8.19 17.73
CA ASP A 160 11.48 7.46 17.27
C ASP A 160 12.49 7.37 18.43
N ARG A 161 12.57 6.20 19.07
CA ARG A 161 13.53 5.93 20.12
C ARG A 161 14.74 5.20 19.57
N PHE A 162 15.47 5.84 18.68
CA PHE A 162 16.83 5.41 18.37
C PHE A 162 17.78 5.91 19.45
N VAL A 163 17.85 5.20 20.56
CA VAL A 163 18.95 5.34 21.52
C VAL A 163 19.96 4.26 21.19
N SER A 164 21.02 4.60 20.47
CA SER A 164 22.21 3.77 20.42
C SER A 164 23.09 4.11 21.63
N GLU A 165 23.40 3.12 22.46
CA GLU A 165 24.32 3.27 23.56
C GLU A 165 25.81 3.32 23.11
N ASP A 166 26.07 2.97 21.85
CA ASP A 166 27.39 2.99 21.23
C ASP A 166 27.72 4.38 20.69
N GLU A 167 28.90 4.90 21.05
CA GLU A 167 29.45 6.09 20.39
C GLU A 167 29.69 5.83 18.90
N PRO A 168 29.28 6.76 18.00
CA PRO A 168 29.54 6.61 16.58
C PRO A 168 31.04 6.59 16.33
N LEU A 169 31.50 5.66 15.47
CA LEU A 169 32.88 5.64 15.04
C LEU A 169 33.16 6.89 14.18
N HIS A 170 34.30 7.56 14.44
CA HIS A 170 34.72 8.75 13.68
C HIS A 170 35.15 8.40 12.24
N ASN A 171 34.21 7.91 11.43
CA ASN A 171 34.37 7.62 10.02
C ASN A 171 33.06 7.89 9.26
N GLU A 172 33.10 7.78 7.93
CA GLU A 172 31.94 8.02 7.05
C GLU A 172 30.70 7.22 7.44
N TYR A 173 30.87 6.01 7.98
CA TYR A 173 29.76 5.07 8.24
C TYR A 173 29.10 5.22 9.62
N GLY A 174 29.78 5.88 10.57
CA GLY A 174 29.28 6.04 11.93
C GLY A 174 28.81 4.72 12.55
N TYR A 175 27.55 4.65 13.01
CA TYR A 175 26.97 3.45 13.63
C TYR A 175 26.91 2.23 12.73
N SER A 176 26.84 2.39 11.40
CA SER A 176 26.76 1.28 10.45
C SER A 176 28.13 0.68 10.07
N TYR A 177 29.24 1.23 10.57
CA TYR A 177 30.58 0.81 10.15
C TYR A 177 30.84 -0.69 10.29
N LYS A 178 30.53 -1.26 11.47
CA LYS A 178 30.81 -2.69 11.74
C LYS A 178 30.06 -3.60 10.74
N GLN A 179 28.80 -3.28 10.47
CA GLN A 179 27.93 -4.05 9.57
C GLN A 179 28.42 -3.98 8.12
N ILE A 180 28.76 -2.77 7.66
CA ILE A 180 29.23 -2.57 6.28
C ILE A 180 30.62 -3.20 6.10
N LYS A 181 31.53 -3.01 7.06
CA LYS A 181 32.89 -3.57 7.01
C LYS A 181 32.90 -5.09 7.05
N MET A 182 32.03 -5.71 7.86
CA MET A 182 31.92 -7.17 7.96
C MET A 182 31.65 -7.83 6.59
N LEU A 183 30.92 -7.16 5.71
CA LEU A 183 30.61 -7.60 4.35
C LEU A 183 31.64 -7.12 3.31
N ASN A 184 32.75 -6.50 3.72
CA ASN A 184 33.67 -5.77 2.85
C ASN A 184 33.01 -4.64 2.02
N GLY A 185 31.85 -4.16 2.46
CA GLY A 185 31.09 -3.11 1.77
C GLY A 185 31.85 -1.79 1.65
N THR A 186 32.74 -1.47 2.62
CA THR A 186 33.60 -0.29 2.54
C THR A 186 34.48 -0.29 1.29
N LYS A 187 35.06 -1.45 0.94
CA LYS A 187 35.87 -1.59 -0.28
C LYS A 187 35.05 -1.43 -1.55
N LEU A 188 33.80 -1.89 -1.55
CA LEU A 188 32.90 -1.68 -2.69
C LEU A 188 32.57 -0.19 -2.85
N HIS A 189 32.28 0.50 -1.74
CA HIS A 189 32.02 1.93 -1.77
C HIS A 189 33.24 2.77 -2.17
N GLU A 190 34.45 2.40 -1.71
CA GLU A 190 35.72 3.01 -2.13
C GLU A 190 35.97 2.81 -3.64
N ALA A 191 35.58 1.66 -4.19
CA ALA A 191 35.65 1.38 -5.61
C ALA A 191 34.53 2.05 -6.44
N GLY A 192 33.63 2.84 -5.79
CA GLY A 192 32.55 3.57 -6.44
C GLY A 192 31.24 2.79 -6.59
N PHE A 193 31.12 1.59 -6.02
CA PHE A 193 29.91 0.79 -6.11
C PHE A 193 28.97 1.10 -4.91
N ARG A 194 28.15 2.14 -5.05
CA ARG A 194 27.18 2.57 -4.02
C ARG A 194 25.71 2.36 -4.45
N GLY A 195 25.49 1.66 -5.57
CA GLY A 195 24.15 1.33 -6.07
C GLY A 195 23.64 2.24 -7.18
N GLU A 196 24.49 3.07 -7.78
CA GLU A 196 24.11 3.91 -8.92
C GLU A 196 23.55 3.09 -10.07
N GLY A 197 22.40 3.52 -10.61
CA GLY A 197 21.70 2.84 -11.70
C GLY A 197 20.96 1.57 -11.30
N MET A 198 21.11 1.10 -10.05
CA MET A 198 20.37 -0.06 -9.54
C MET A 198 18.98 0.35 -9.06
N ARG A 199 18.03 -0.56 -9.21
CA ARG A 199 16.65 -0.42 -8.71
C ARG A 199 16.37 -1.52 -7.72
N VAL A 200 15.94 -1.14 -6.53
CA VAL A 200 15.63 -2.05 -5.42
C VAL A 200 14.18 -1.86 -5.02
N ALA A 201 13.42 -2.94 -5.03
CA ALA A 201 12.10 -2.96 -4.43
C ALA A 201 12.21 -3.50 -3.00
N VAL A 202 11.77 -2.72 -2.03
CA VAL A 202 11.64 -3.16 -0.63
C VAL A 202 10.17 -3.45 -0.40
N ILE A 203 9.87 -4.70 -0.02
CA ILE A 203 8.52 -5.19 0.27
C ILE A 203 8.46 -5.48 1.75
N ASP A 204 7.64 -4.72 2.49
CA ASP A 204 7.64 -4.80 3.95
C ASP A 204 6.26 -4.43 4.55
N ALA A 205 6.11 -4.59 5.87
CA ALA A 205 4.87 -4.31 6.60
C ALA A 205 4.47 -2.83 6.62
N GLY A 206 5.41 -1.92 6.38
CA GLY A 206 5.20 -0.47 6.32
C GLY A 206 6.50 0.28 6.44
N PHE A 207 6.46 1.57 6.07
CA PHE A 207 7.62 2.46 6.04
C PHE A 207 7.32 3.74 6.84
N MET A 208 6.76 3.57 8.05
CA MET A 208 6.32 4.71 8.86
C MET A 208 7.45 5.73 9.04
N ASN A 209 7.13 7.00 8.74
CA ASN A 209 8.04 8.15 8.81
C ASN A 209 9.26 8.12 7.87
N ALA A 210 9.39 7.16 6.95
CA ALA A 210 10.51 7.16 6.00
C ALA A 210 10.54 8.38 5.08
N ASP A 211 9.42 9.07 4.91
CA ASP A 211 9.28 10.34 4.20
C ASP A 211 9.68 11.58 5.02
N ARG A 212 10.07 11.40 6.28
CA ARG A 212 10.36 12.49 7.23
C ARG A 212 11.72 12.37 7.92
N VAL A 213 12.31 11.18 7.90
CA VAL A 213 13.60 10.91 8.57
C VAL A 213 14.74 11.39 7.68
N SER A 214 15.63 12.21 8.25
CA SER A 214 16.76 12.82 7.53
C SER A 214 17.72 11.81 6.88
N ALA A 215 17.75 10.57 7.40
CA ALA A 215 18.53 9.49 6.79
C ALA A 215 18.14 9.21 5.32
N PHE A 216 16.97 9.67 4.88
CA PHE A 216 16.41 9.46 3.57
C PHE A 216 16.25 10.74 2.73
N ASP A 217 16.81 11.89 3.17
CA ASP A 217 16.70 13.14 2.44
C ASP A 217 17.27 13.04 1.00
N SER A 218 18.26 12.16 0.81
CA SER A 218 18.87 11.87 -0.50
C SER A 218 18.27 10.65 -1.22
N LEU A 219 17.21 10.02 -0.66
CA LEU A 219 16.60 8.82 -1.19
C LEU A 219 16.05 9.03 -2.62
N ARG A 220 16.50 8.23 -3.55
CA ARG A 220 15.94 8.18 -4.91
C ARG A 220 14.70 7.30 -4.95
N LEU A 221 13.57 7.86 -4.51
CA LEU A 221 12.30 7.14 -4.48
C LEU A 221 11.64 7.16 -5.87
N LEU A 222 11.47 5.97 -6.47
CA LEU A 222 10.79 5.79 -7.76
C LEU A 222 9.27 5.73 -7.63
N GLY A 223 8.77 5.29 -6.48
CA GLY A 223 7.36 5.19 -6.21
C GLY A 223 7.05 4.34 -5.00
N THR A 224 5.79 4.39 -4.59
CA THR A 224 5.25 3.60 -3.48
C THR A 224 3.97 2.90 -3.90
N HIS A 225 3.70 1.72 -3.33
CA HIS A 225 2.42 1.06 -3.52
C HIS A 225 2.02 0.27 -2.28
N ASN A 226 0.78 0.50 -1.83
CA ASN A 226 0.21 -0.25 -0.72
C ASN A 226 -0.71 -1.33 -1.29
N VAL A 227 -0.25 -2.59 -1.26
CA VAL A 227 -0.99 -3.75 -1.77
C VAL A 227 -2.08 -4.18 -0.78
N VAL A 228 -1.84 -3.97 0.53
CA VAL A 228 -2.77 -4.35 1.59
C VAL A 228 -3.97 -3.40 1.63
N PHE A 229 -3.71 -2.09 1.51
CA PHE A 229 -4.72 -1.04 1.53
C PHE A 229 -4.55 -0.14 0.29
N PRO A 230 -5.08 -0.53 -0.88
CA PRO A 230 -4.94 0.23 -2.11
C PRO A 230 -5.33 1.71 -1.93
N GLY A 231 -4.48 2.61 -2.43
CA GLY A 231 -4.70 4.05 -2.30
C GLY A 231 -4.30 4.68 -0.95
N LYS A 232 -3.84 3.89 0.03
CA LYS A 232 -3.32 4.41 1.29
C LYS A 232 -1.80 4.57 1.25
N SER A 233 -1.29 5.50 2.06
CA SER A 233 0.16 5.72 2.20
C SER A 233 0.86 4.48 2.74
N VAL A 234 2.10 4.26 2.31
CA VAL A 234 3.01 3.25 2.87
C VAL A 234 3.75 3.77 4.11
N PHE A 235 3.74 5.10 4.30
CA PHE A 235 4.49 5.79 5.37
C PHE A 235 3.76 5.84 6.71
N VAL A 236 2.76 4.98 6.89
CA VAL A 236 1.95 4.90 8.11
C VAL A 236 1.85 3.45 8.61
N GLY A 237 1.70 3.32 9.92
CA GLY A 237 1.40 2.06 10.60
C GLY A 237 2.64 1.36 11.14
N ASP A 238 3.38 0.62 10.34
CA ASP A 238 4.55 -0.15 10.77
C ASP A 238 5.86 0.51 10.36
N ASP A 239 6.87 0.48 11.23
CA ASP A 239 8.20 1.07 11.03
C ASP A 239 9.27 0.05 10.63
N HIS A 240 8.93 -1.24 10.54
CA HIS A 240 9.91 -2.28 10.22
C HIS A 240 10.59 -2.03 8.87
N GLY A 241 9.81 -1.72 7.83
CA GLY A 241 10.36 -1.40 6.51
C GLY A 241 11.23 -0.14 6.50
N THR A 242 10.98 0.83 7.38
CA THR A 242 11.85 2.01 7.55
C THR A 242 13.22 1.59 8.09
N LYS A 243 13.25 0.69 9.07
CA LYS A 243 14.49 0.13 9.62
C LYS A 243 15.25 -0.70 8.59
N VAL A 244 14.55 -1.54 7.84
CA VAL A 244 15.16 -2.30 6.72
C VAL A 244 15.71 -1.36 5.66
N LEU A 245 14.94 -0.34 5.27
CA LEU A 245 15.38 0.66 4.29
C LEU A 245 16.63 1.41 4.76
N SER A 246 16.77 1.70 6.06
CA SER A 246 17.95 2.39 6.59
C SER A 246 19.23 1.58 6.41
N CYS A 247 19.16 0.26 6.53
CA CYS A 247 20.31 -0.61 6.27
C CYS A 247 20.77 -0.59 4.80
N LEU A 248 19.88 -0.21 3.88
CA LEU A 248 20.16 -0.16 2.44
C LEU A 248 20.48 1.25 1.96
N ALA A 249 19.66 2.23 2.34
CA ALA A 249 19.53 3.52 1.68
C ALA A 249 19.92 4.73 2.53
N ALA A 250 20.15 4.57 3.84
CA ALA A 250 20.58 5.70 4.68
C ALA A 250 21.86 6.32 4.10
N ASP A 251 21.93 7.66 4.11
CA ASP A 251 23.07 8.42 3.58
C ASP A 251 23.33 9.68 4.41
N ILE A 252 23.73 9.48 5.67
CA ILE A 252 24.18 10.52 6.58
C ILE A 252 25.65 10.22 6.93
N PRO A 253 26.62 10.79 6.19
CA PRO A 253 28.03 10.60 6.47
C PRO A 253 28.40 10.96 7.91
N GLY A 254 29.14 10.08 8.58
CA GLY A 254 29.52 10.23 10.00
C GLY A 254 28.47 9.71 10.99
N VAL A 255 27.25 9.43 10.56
CA VAL A 255 26.18 8.91 11.40
C VAL A 255 25.75 7.51 10.96
N MET A 256 25.26 7.37 9.72
CA MET A 256 24.82 6.10 9.19
C MET A 256 24.84 6.12 7.66
N VAL A 257 25.50 5.15 7.04
CA VAL A 257 25.48 4.93 5.59
C VAL A 257 25.06 3.49 5.33
N GLY A 258 24.06 3.30 4.46
CA GLY A 258 23.56 2.00 4.07
C GLY A 258 24.44 1.30 3.03
N THR A 259 24.04 0.09 2.63
CA THR A 259 24.82 -0.73 1.66
C THR A 259 24.71 -0.25 0.22
N ALA A 260 23.63 0.45 -0.14
CA ALA A 260 23.39 0.95 -1.50
C ALA A 260 22.73 2.35 -1.48
N PRO A 261 23.38 3.36 -0.86
CA PRO A 261 22.75 4.67 -0.61
C PRO A 261 22.45 5.45 -1.89
N LYS A 262 23.01 5.07 -3.04
CA LYS A 262 22.81 5.71 -4.34
C LYS A 262 21.89 4.93 -5.28
N ALA A 263 21.33 3.80 -4.83
CA ALA A 263 20.33 3.08 -5.60
C ALA A 263 18.98 3.85 -5.66
N SER A 264 18.11 3.42 -6.55
CA SER A 264 16.74 3.92 -6.64
C SER A 264 15.76 2.90 -6.04
N TYR A 265 14.80 3.34 -5.27
CA TYR A 265 13.96 2.48 -4.45
C TYR A 265 12.48 2.54 -4.84
N LEU A 266 11.82 1.39 -4.75
CA LEU A 266 10.36 1.24 -4.74
C LEU A 266 9.97 0.69 -3.37
N LEU A 267 8.99 1.31 -2.70
CA LEU A 267 8.53 0.88 -1.40
C LEU A 267 7.13 0.27 -1.53
N LEU A 268 7.03 -1.02 -1.20
CA LEU A 268 5.81 -1.81 -1.37
C LEU A 268 5.36 -2.35 -0.01
N LYS A 269 4.12 -1.97 0.41
CA LYS A 269 3.54 -2.43 1.67
C LYS A 269 2.59 -3.60 1.44
#